data_84cc36109a440ea033a99225e398a0d2
#
_entry.id   84cc36109a440ea033a99225e398a0d2
#
_cell.length_a   1.000
_cell.length_b   1.000
_cell.length_c   1.000
_cell.angle_alpha   90.00
_cell.angle_beta   90.00
_cell.angle_gamma   90.00
#
_symmetry.space_group_name_H-M   'P 1'
#
loop_
_entity.id
_entity.type
_entity.pdbx_description
1 polymer ?
#
loop_
_entity_poly.entity_id
_entity_poly.type
_entity_poly.pdbx_seq_one_letter_code
_entity_poly.pdbx_strand_id
1 'polypeptide(L)'
;MNTANKYYITAQITTMKSIFDNNSREELIQRIKNLNTSSKAQWGHMNIYQMVKHCTLWEEMLLSKIKVKRVFIGRLIGKLLLKSEVKDDRRMVQNTPTVFELKVKDTNFDLEAEKEKWIALIEESIHSSTTDFCHPFFGKMTKEQIGVHHYKHIDHHLRQFNS
;
A
#
# COMPACT_ATOMS: atom_id res chain seq x y z
N MET A 1 11.96 21.65 -51.59
CA MET A 1 11.93 22.08 -50.15
C MET A 1 10.99 21.13 -49.43
N ASN A 2 11.54 20.18 -48.71
CA ASN A 2 10.77 19.10 -48.11
C ASN A 2 11.00 19.14 -46.58
N THR A 3 10.07 19.72 -45.88
CA THR A 3 10.09 19.82 -44.43
C THR A 3 9.52 18.54 -43.84
N ALA A 4 10.40 17.61 -43.53
CA ALA A 4 10.05 16.41 -42.78
C ALA A 4 9.65 16.81 -41.35
N ASN A 5 8.38 16.70 -41.07
CA ASN A 5 7.80 16.89 -39.73
C ASN A 5 8.15 15.66 -38.86
N LYS A 6 9.15 15.82 -38.03
CA LYS A 6 9.67 14.77 -37.13
C LYS A 6 8.77 14.75 -35.88
N TYR A 7 7.74 13.93 -35.93
CA TYR A 7 6.93 13.63 -34.74
C TYR A 7 7.78 12.85 -33.74
N TYR A 8 8.29 13.53 -32.75
CA TYR A 8 8.86 12.88 -31.57
C TYR A 8 7.69 12.32 -30.75
N ILE A 9 7.41 11.04 -30.93
CA ILE A 9 6.60 10.27 -29.98
C ILE A 9 7.49 10.07 -28.76
N THR A 10 7.38 10.94 -27.78
CA THR A 10 7.90 10.69 -26.45
C THR A 10 7.07 9.54 -25.87
N ALA A 11 7.61 8.33 -25.96
CA ALA A 11 7.08 7.22 -25.19
C ALA A 11 7.18 7.64 -23.70
N GLN A 12 6.04 7.94 -23.10
CA GLN A 12 5.96 8.09 -21.65
C GLN A 12 6.32 6.72 -21.07
N ILE A 13 7.54 6.60 -20.56
CA ILE A 13 7.90 5.48 -19.70
C ILE A 13 6.99 5.63 -18.48
N THR A 14 5.92 4.85 -18.43
CA THR A 14 5.04 4.80 -17.27
C THR A 14 5.84 4.14 -16.16
N THR A 15 6.51 4.92 -15.36
CA THR A 15 7.15 4.44 -14.13
C THR A 15 6.04 3.99 -13.19
N MET A 16 6.19 2.80 -12.61
CA MET A 16 5.22 2.29 -11.64
C MET A 16 5.07 3.28 -10.48
N LYS A 17 3.82 3.51 -10.06
CA LYS A 17 3.51 4.36 -8.92
C LYS A 17 4.17 3.83 -7.66
N SER A 18 4.72 4.73 -6.88
CA SER A 18 5.44 4.44 -5.64
C SER A 18 5.02 5.43 -4.57
N ILE A 19 4.98 5.01 -3.32
CA ILE A 19 4.72 5.90 -2.19
C ILE A 19 5.78 6.98 -2.05
N PHE A 20 7.00 6.74 -2.55
CA PHE A 20 8.09 7.71 -2.55
C PHE A 20 7.93 8.81 -3.61
N ASP A 21 7.04 8.64 -4.59
CA ASP A 21 6.65 9.69 -5.52
C ASP A 21 5.61 10.62 -4.88
N ASN A 22 5.89 11.92 -4.87
CA ASN A 22 5.03 12.90 -4.20
C ASN A 22 3.61 12.92 -4.77
N ASN A 23 3.45 12.91 -6.11
CA ASN A 23 2.12 12.99 -6.72
C ASN A 23 1.29 11.74 -6.41
N SER A 24 1.93 10.55 -6.47
CA SER A 24 1.30 9.28 -6.12
C SER A 24 0.87 9.24 -4.65
N ARG A 25 1.71 9.77 -3.76
CA ARG A 25 1.41 9.85 -2.33
C ARG A 25 0.28 10.82 -2.02
N GLU A 26 0.32 12.01 -2.58
CA GLU A 26 -0.73 13.03 -2.41
C GLU A 26 -2.08 12.52 -2.91
N GLU A 27 -2.12 11.82 -4.07
CA GLU A 27 -3.33 11.16 -4.56
C GLU A 27 -3.92 10.22 -3.50
N LEU A 28 -3.10 9.34 -2.92
CA LEU A 28 -3.55 8.40 -1.90
C LEU A 28 -4.06 9.12 -0.64
N ILE A 29 -3.34 10.15 -0.17
CA ILE A 29 -3.74 10.93 1.00
C ILE A 29 -5.10 11.62 0.79
N GLN A 30 -5.34 12.20 -0.39
CA GLN A 30 -6.65 12.80 -0.67
C GLN A 30 -7.77 11.75 -0.66
N ARG A 31 -7.51 10.56 -1.20
CA ARG A 31 -8.47 9.45 -1.16
C ARG A 31 -8.72 8.96 0.27
N ILE A 32 -7.71 8.89 1.12
CA ILE A 32 -7.87 8.57 2.55
C ILE A 32 -8.77 9.60 3.24
N LYS A 33 -8.55 10.89 2.99
CA LYS A 33 -9.37 11.97 3.55
C LYS A 33 -10.84 11.87 3.15
N ASN A 34 -11.15 11.38 1.94
CA ASN A 34 -12.52 11.23 1.45
C ASN A 34 -13.28 10.05 2.09
N LEU A 35 -12.59 9.11 2.74
CA LEU A 35 -13.24 8.01 3.47
C LEU A 35 -14.08 8.56 4.63
N ASN A 36 -15.26 7.96 4.84
CA ASN A 36 -16.17 8.34 5.92
C ASN A 36 -16.97 7.13 6.42
N THR A 37 -17.78 7.32 7.43
CA THR A 37 -18.57 6.25 8.08
C THR A 37 -19.59 5.58 7.15
N SER A 38 -19.97 6.22 6.05
CA SER A 38 -20.88 5.66 5.03
C SER A 38 -20.15 4.87 3.95
N SER A 39 -18.81 4.90 3.91
CA SER A 39 -18.01 4.15 2.94
C SER A 39 -18.21 2.64 3.13
N LYS A 40 -18.56 1.93 2.04
CA LYS A 40 -18.89 0.49 2.05
C LYS A 40 -17.89 -0.31 1.24
N ALA A 41 -17.51 -1.46 1.76
CA ALA A 41 -16.62 -2.38 1.05
C ALA A 41 -17.30 -2.93 -0.20
N GLN A 42 -16.57 -2.94 -1.32
CA GLN A 42 -16.97 -3.56 -2.58
C GLN A 42 -16.65 -5.06 -2.60
N TRP A 43 -15.74 -5.52 -1.75
CA TRP A 43 -15.38 -6.92 -1.54
C TRP A 43 -14.77 -7.13 -0.14
N GLY A 44 -14.67 -8.39 0.28
CA GLY A 44 -14.11 -8.75 1.59
C GLY A 44 -15.09 -8.55 2.73
N HIS A 45 -14.57 -8.65 3.97
CA HIS A 45 -15.39 -8.67 5.19
C HIS A 45 -15.13 -7.50 6.14
N MET A 46 -14.09 -6.69 5.88
CA MET A 46 -13.78 -5.53 6.74
C MET A 46 -14.80 -4.42 6.54
N ASN A 47 -15.25 -3.83 7.63
CA ASN A 47 -15.90 -2.52 7.59
C ASN A 47 -14.86 -1.40 7.48
N ILE A 48 -15.32 -0.15 7.35
CA ILE A 48 -14.45 1.02 7.17
C ILE A 48 -13.45 1.18 8.33
N TYR A 49 -13.90 0.97 9.56
CA TYR A 49 -13.06 1.07 10.76
C TYR A 49 -11.94 0.02 10.72
N GLN A 50 -12.31 -1.23 10.43
CA GLN A 50 -11.36 -2.33 10.35
C GLN A 50 -10.33 -2.12 9.25
N MET A 51 -10.72 -1.61 8.10
CA MET A 51 -9.80 -1.34 7.00
C MET A 51 -8.82 -0.22 7.34
N VAL A 52 -9.29 0.93 7.84
CA VAL A 52 -8.41 2.04 8.21
C VAL A 52 -7.42 1.59 9.30
N LYS A 53 -7.90 0.89 10.31
CA LYS A 53 -7.03 0.35 11.38
C LYS A 53 -6.04 -0.69 10.86
N HIS A 54 -6.47 -1.57 9.94
CA HIS A 54 -5.57 -2.53 9.30
C HIS A 54 -4.42 -1.83 8.56
N CYS A 55 -4.72 -0.77 7.82
CA CYS A 55 -3.72 0.02 7.13
C CYS A 55 -2.78 0.74 8.11
N THR A 56 -3.32 1.32 9.19
CA THR A 56 -2.49 1.91 10.26
C THR A 56 -1.52 0.89 10.87
N LEU A 57 -2.01 -0.32 11.19
CA LEU A 57 -1.16 -1.39 11.72
C LEU A 57 -0.08 -1.83 10.70
N TRP A 58 -0.40 -1.80 9.42
CA TRP A 58 0.58 -2.10 8.38
C TRP A 58 1.71 -1.07 8.35
N GLU A 59 1.39 0.23 8.48
CA GLU A 59 2.40 1.30 8.62
C GLU A 59 3.25 1.11 9.89
N GLU A 60 2.61 0.81 11.00
CA GLU A 60 3.32 0.54 12.27
C GLU A 60 4.28 -0.66 12.15
N MET A 61 3.90 -1.69 11.39
CA MET A 61 4.77 -2.82 11.06
C MET A 61 5.95 -2.37 10.18
N LEU A 62 5.71 -1.59 9.13
CA LEU A 62 6.75 -1.06 8.25
C LEU A 62 7.78 -0.23 9.03
N LEU A 63 7.31 0.58 9.97
CA LEU A 63 8.11 1.40 10.86
C LEU A 63 8.72 0.62 12.04
N SER A 64 8.55 -0.70 12.08
CA SER A 64 9.02 -1.56 13.17
C SER A 64 8.47 -1.20 14.56
N LYS A 65 7.35 -0.46 14.62
CA LYS A 65 6.64 -0.12 15.86
C LYS A 65 5.89 -1.32 16.44
N ILE A 66 5.50 -2.26 15.58
CA ILE A 66 4.97 -3.57 15.98
C ILE A 66 5.79 -4.70 15.36
N LYS A 67 5.92 -5.81 16.08
CA LYS A 67 6.65 -7.00 15.62
C LYS A 67 5.68 -8.02 15.04
N VAL A 68 5.92 -8.42 13.80
CA VAL A 68 5.14 -9.43 13.09
C VAL A 68 6.04 -10.61 12.70
N LYS A 69 5.58 -11.82 12.99
CA LYS A 69 6.36 -13.05 12.71
C LYS A 69 6.34 -13.38 11.21
N ARG A 70 7.48 -13.93 10.76
CA ARG A 70 7.59 -14.44 9.39
C ARG A 70 6.66 -15.64 9.16
N VAL A 71 5.86 -15.56 8.09
CA VAL A 71 4.99 -16.65 7.65
C VAL A 71 5.83 -17.74 6.96
N PHE A 72 5.64 -18.99 7.36
CA PHE A 72 6.44 -20.10 6.82
C PHE A 72 6.34 -20.23 5.30
N ILE A 73 5.12 -20.24 4.75
CA ILE A 73 4.92 -20.35 3.30
C ILE A 73 5.55 -19.18 2.54
N GLY A 74 5.59 -17.98 3.13
CA GLY A 74 6.25 -16.81 2.56
C GLY A 74 7.78 -16.98 2.43
N ARG A 75 8.40 -17.86 3.23
CA ARG A 75 9.84 -18.18 3.08
C ARG A 75 10.10 -18.96 1.79
N LEU A 76 9.14 -19.74 1.33
CA LEU A 76 9.27 -20.58 0.13
C LEU A 76 8.94 -19.81 -1.15
N ILE A 77 7.81 -19.12 -1.18
CA ILE A 77 7.28 -18.52 -2.42
C ILE A 77 7.24 -16.98 -2.41
N GLY A 78 7.49 -16.34 -1.24
CA GLY A 78 7.30 -14.90 -1.08
C GLY A 78 8.10 -14.06 -2.06
N LYS A 79 9.37 -14.41 -2.32
CA LYS A 79 10.21 -13.69 -3.29
C LYS A 79 9.69 -13.77 -4.73
N LEU A 80 9.16 -14.91 -5.13
CA LEU A 80 8.57 -15.10 -6.46
C LEU A 80 7.32 -14.24 -6.62
N LEU A 81 6.44 -14.25 -5.60
CA LEU A 81 5.22 -13.46 -5.61
C LEU A 81 5.51 -11.96 -5.53
N LEU A 82 6.48 -11.52 -4.72
CA LEU A 82 6.93 -10.12 -4.71
C LEU A 82 7.40 -9.68 -6.10
N LYS A 83 8.26 -10.47 -6.76
CA LYS A 83 8.72 -10.14 -8.11
C LYS A 83 7.56 -10.02 -9.10
N SER A 84 6.54 -10.87 -8.98
CA SER A 84 5.33 -10.79 -9.81
C SER A 84 4.48 -9.56 -9.51
N GLU A 85 4.40 -9.15 -8.23
CA GLU A 85 3.59 -8.01 -7.80
C GLU A 85 4.18 -6.67 -8.23
N VAL A 86 5.50 -6.52 -8.10
CA VAL A 86 6.18 -5.25 -8.38
C VAL A 86 6.71 -5.11 -9.81
N LYS A 87 6.34 -6.00 -10.73
CA LYS A 87 6.84 -5.94 -12.11
C LYS A 87 6.02 -5.07 -13.05
N ASP A 88 4.75 -4.82 -12.72
CA ASP A 88 3.79 -4.10 -13.55
C ASP A 88 2.67 -3.48 -12.69
N ASP A 89 1.77 -2.68 -13.31
CA ASP A 89 0.70 -1.95 -12.63
C ASP A 89 -0.55 -2.80 -12.34
N ARG A 90 -0.51 -4.12 -12.48
CA ARG A 90 -1.64 -4.97 -12.14
C ARG A 90 -2.04 -4.78 -10.68
N ARG A 91 -3.35 -4.79 -10.45
CA ARG A 91 -3.94 -4.67 -9.12
C ARG A 91 -3.56 -5.88 -8.25
N MET A 92 -3.48 -5.65 -6.95
CA MET A 92 -3.33 -6.74 -5.99
C MET A 92 -4.54 -7.68 -6.04
N VAL A 93 -4.30 -8.97 -5.74
CA VAL A 93 -5.35 -9.98 -5.68
C VAL A 93 -6.26 -9.69 -4.49
N GLN A 94 -7.58 -9.69 -4.75
CA GLN A 94 -8.59 -9.50 -3.70
C GLN A 94 -8.64 -10.70 -2.75
N ASN A 95 -9.10 -10.43 -1.52
CA ASN A 95 -9.29 -11.46 -0.49
C ASN A 95 -8.02 -12.23 -0.11
N THR A 96 -6.83 -11.65 -0.32
CA THR A 96 -5.57 -12.24 0.14
C THR A 96 -5.54 -12.27 1.67
N PRO A 97 -5.24 -13.41 2.30
CA PRO A 97 -5.16 -13.50 3.77
C PRO A 97 -4.09 -12.58 4.33
N THR A 98 -4.41 -11.90 5.42
CA THR A 98 -3.43 -11.14 6.21
C THR A 98 -2.92 -11.94 7.41
N VAL A 99 -1.79 -11.52 7.98
CA VAL A 99 -1.22 -12.10 9.20
C VAL A 99 -2.08 -11.77 10.42
N PHE A 100 -1.96 -12.59 11.47
CA PHE A 100 -2.83 -12.47 12.64
C PHE A 100 -2.71 -11.10 13.31
N GLU A 101 -1.49 -10.57 13.42
CA GLU A 101 -1.18 -9.31 14.09
C GLU A 101 -1.81 -8.07 13.41
N LEU A 102 -2.16 -8.18 12.12
CA LEU A 102 -2.82 -7.12 11.36
C LEU A 102 -4.33 -7.33 11.23
N LYS A 103 -4.90 -8.37 11.88
CA LYS A 103 -6.35 -8.59 11.93
C LYS A 103 -7.00 -7.69 12.96
N VAL A 104 -7.94 -6.88 12.53
CA VAL A 104 -8.68 -5.95 13.38
C VAL A 104 -10.02 -6.56 13.79
N LYS A 105 -10.28 -6.58 15.11
CA LYS A 105 -11.56 -7.02 15.68
C LYS A 105 -12.47 -5.86 16.00
N ASP A 106 -11.90 -4.71 16.38
CA ASP A 106 -12.65 -3.52 16.73
C ASP A 106 -13.44 -3.00 15.54
N THR A 107 -14.67 -2.61 15.79
CA THR A 107 -15.61 -2.21 14.74
C THR A 107 -16.08 -0.76 14.86
N ASN A 108 -15.68 -0.07 15.93
CA ASN A 108 -16.08 1.30 16.20
C ASN A 108 -15.01 2.04 17.02
N PHE A 109 -14.53 3.17 16.51
CA PHE A 109 -13.61 4.12 17.15
C PHE A 109 -13.69 5.46 16.42
N ASP A 110 -12.92 6.46 16.84
CA ASP A 110 -12.83 7.73 16.12
C ASP A 110 -12.13 7.50 14.75
N LEU A 111 -12.93 7.46 13.70
CA LEU A 111 -12.46 7.20 12.34
C LEU A 111 -11.55 8.33 11.83
N GLU A 112 -11.88 9.59 12.15
CA GLU A 112 -11.09 10.73 11.69
C GLU A 112 -9.71 10.74 12.36
N ALA A 113 -9.65 10.53 13.67
CA ALA A 113 -8.38 10.42 14.38
C ALA A 113 -7.51 9.27 13.87
N GLU A 114 -8.11 8.12 13.52
CA GLU A 114 -7.33 6.99 12.96
C GLU A 114 -6.87 7.27 11.52
N LYS A 115 -7.64 7.98 10.70
CA LYS A 115 -7.23 8.43 9.36
C LYS A 115 -6.05 9.41 9.45
N GLU A 116 -6.12 10.38 10.36
CA GLU A 116 -5.02 11.32 10.61
C GLU A 116 -3.75 10.59 11.05
N LYS A 117 -3.90 9.62 11.96
CA LYS A 117 -2.79 8.75 12.37
C LYS A 117 -2.20 7.97 11.19
N TRP A 118 -3.04 7.39 10.35
CA TRP A 118 -2.58 6.67 9.15
C TRP A 118 -1.77 7.57 8.22
N ILE A 119 -2.28 8.77 7.91
CA ILE A 119 -1.57 9.75 7.07
C ILE A 119 -0.23 10.14 7.71
N ALA A 120 -0.19 10.43 9.01
CA ALA A 120 1.04 10.77 9.71
C ALA A 120 2.08 9.64 9.64
N LEU A 121 1.66 8.38 9.74
CA LEU A 121 2.54 7.22 9.62
C LEU A 121 3.06 7.03 8.19
N ILE A 122 2.24 7.30 7.16
CA ILE A 122 2.70 7.31 5.76
C ILE A 122 3.83 8.34 5.60
N GLU A 123 3.63 9.57 6.08
CA GLU A 123 4.66 10.62 6.00
C GLU A 123 5.92 10.26 6.80
N GLU A 124 5.78 9.65 7.98
CA GLU A 124 6.92 9.15 8.74
C GLU A 124 7.71 8.09 7.97
N SER A 125 6.99 7.18 7.30
CA SER A 125 7.60 6.03 6.61
C SER A 125 8.50 6.43 5.44
N ILE A 126 8.20 7.52 4.74
CA ILE A 126 9.02 7.97 3.60
C ILE A 126 10.37 8.57 4.04
N HIS A 127 10.46 9.04 5.28
CA HIS A 127 11.68 9.61 5.86
C HIS A 127 12.48 8.58 6.66
N SER A 128 11.89 7.42 6.97
CA SER A 128 12.53 6.39 7.76
C SER A 128 13.48 5.53 6.94
N SER A 129 14.49 4.96 7.60
CA SER A 129 15.32 3.92 7.00
C SER A 129 14.52 2.61 6.96
N THR A 130 14.24 2.12 5.76
CA THR A 130 13.55 0.83 5.56
C THR A 130 14.51 -0.34 5.36
N THR A 131 15.82 -0.13 5.57
CA THR A 131 16.86 -1.12 5.27
C THR A 131 16.71 -2.42 6.07
N ASP A 132 16.19 -2.34 7.28
CA ASP A 132 16.03 -3.49 8.18
C ASP A 132 14.62 -4.09 8.13
N PHE A 133 13.72 -3.49 7.36
CA PHE A 133 12.37 -4.00 7.21
C PHE A 133 12.35 -5.38 6.57
N CYS A 134 11.65 -6.30 7.21
CA CYS A 134 11.46 -7.66 6.73
C CYS A 134 9.97 -7.99 6.70
N HIS A 135 9.36 -7.89 5.51
CA HIS A 135 7.94 -8.18 5.35
C HIS A 135 7.59 -9.62 5.78
N PRO A 136 6.51 -9.85 6.53
CA PRO A 136 6.15 -11.18 7.06
C PRO A 136 6.09 -12.26 5.99
N PHE A 137 5.56 -11.95 4.83
CA PHE A 137 5.42 -12.88 3.71
C PHE A 137 6.60 -12.78 2.72
N PHE A 138 6.94 -11.58 2.24
CA PHE A 138 7.94 -11.39 1.17
C PHE A 138 9.39 -11.42 1.64
N GLY A 139 9.66 -11.20 2.93
CA GLY A 139 11.00 -11.12 3.46
C GLY A 139 11.66 -9.76 3.24
N LYS A 140 12.99 -9.73 3.16
CA LYS A 140 13.72 -8.48 2.87
C LYS A 140 13.34 -7.96 1.48
N MET A 141 13.11 -6.66 1.39
CA MET A 141 12.72 -5.96 0.16
C MET A 141 13.70 -4.82 -0.09
N THR A 142 13.90 -4.46 -1.36
CA THR A 142 14.62 -3.23 -1.69
C THR A 142 13.73 -2.02 -1.45
N LYS A 143 14.31 -0.82 -1.38
CA LYS A 143 13.56 0.43 -1.22
C LYS A 143 12.50 0.59 -2.33
N GLU A 144 12.88 0.31 -3.57
CA GLU A 144 11.98 0.39 -4.72
C GLU A 144 10.81 -0.59 -4.59
N GLN A 145 11.09 -1.84 -4.19
CA GLN A 145 10.05 -2.85 -3.95
C GLN A 145 9.10 -2.43 -2.83
N ILE A 146 9.63 -1.86 -1.75
CA ILE A 146 8.82 -1.32 -0.66
C ILE A 146 7.93 -0.20 -1.19
N GLY A 147 8.48 0.75 -1.95
CA GLY A 147 7.74 1.88 -2.47
C GLY A 147 6.55 1.49 -3.35
N VAL A 148 6.76 0.55 -4.27
CA VAL A 148 5.71 0.04 -5.16
C VAL A 148 4.67 -0.78 -4.40
N HIS A 149 5.12 -1.71 -3.55
CA HIS A 149 4.21 -2.55 -2.76
C HIS A 149 3.36 -1.70 -1.80
N HIS A 150 3.98 -0.74 -1.13
CA HIS A 150 3.30 0.17 -0.21
C HIS A 150 2.20 0.98 -0.93
N TYR A 151 2.52 1.59 -2.08
CA TYR A 151 1.52 2.26 -2.90
C TYR A 151 0.37 1.31 -3.26
N LYS A 152 0.69 0.12 -3.77
CA LYS A 152 -0.32 -0.87 -4.20
C LYS A 152 -1.20 -1.35 -3.04
N HIS A 153 -0.64 -1.53 -1.85
CA HIS A 153 -1.38 -1.95 -0.67
C HIS A 153 -2.42 -0.88 -0.27
N ILE A 154 -2.02 0.39 -0.20
CA ILE A 154 -2.95 1.48 0.10
C ILE A 154 -4.01 1.60 -1.00
N ASP A 155 -3.61 1.64 -2.28
CA ASP A 155 -4.53 1.72 -3.43
C ASP A 155 -5.55 0.57 -3.44
N HIS A 156 -5.12 -0.65 -3.09
CA HIS A 156 -5.98 -1.82 -2.99
C HIS A 156 -7.11 -1.60 -1.96
N HIS A 157 -6.77 -1.10 -0.77
CA HIS A 157 -7.75 -0.87 0.27
C HIS A 157 -8.64 0.35 0.00
N LEU A 158 -8.11 1.41 -0.60
CA LEU A 158 -8.92 2.54 -1.03
C LEU A 158 -9.95 2.11 -2.09
N ARG A 159 -9.53 1.34 -3.11
CA ARG A 159 -10.47 0.76 -4.09
C ARG A 159 -11.48 -0.17 -3.45
N GLN A 160 -11.09 -0.91 -2.42
CA GLN A 160 -12.02 -1.76 -1.67
C GLN A 160 -13.19 -0.95 -1.11
N PHE A 161 -13.00 0.31 -0.81
CA PHE A 161 -14.04 1.21 -0.28
C PHE A 161 -14.48 2.28 -1.27
N ASN A 162 -14.20 2.07 -2.56
CA ASN A 162 -14.61 2.94 -3.68
C ASN A 162 -14.13 4.40 -3.51
N SER A 163 -12.94 4.56 -2.97
CA SER A 163 -12.25 5.84 -2.79
C SER A 163 -11.08 5.99 -3.77
#